data_619024d54f12836025ec1882c9d35046
#
_entry.id   619024d54f12836025ec1882c9d35046
#
_cell.length_a   1.000
_cell.length_b   1.000
_cell.length_c   1.000
_cell.angle_alpha   90.00
_cell.angle_beta   90.00
_cell.angle_gamma   90.00
#
_symmetry.space_group_name_H-M   'P 1'
#
loop_
_entity.id
_entity.type
_entity.pdbx_description
1 polymer ?
#
loop_
_entity_poly.entity_id
_entity_poly.type
_entity_poly.pdbx_seq_one_letter_code
_entity_poly.pdbx_strand_id
1 'polypeptide(L)'
;IFTKIKNIEELNLAIANSSKPVMLDFWASWCVACKELEEITFKDEAVIAKLQGFTLLKADVTANNEDDKALQKLYGIVGPPGLIFWDKDKKEVTSSKIVGYKNPTDFLQIVNKNF
;
A
#
# COMPACT_ATOMS: atom_id res chain seq x y z
N ILE A 1 9.95 -6.46 -2.44
CA ILE A 1 9.86 -7.05 -1.08
C ILE A 1 9.19 -6.05 -0.15
N PHE A 2 8.12 -6.47 0.48
CA PHE A 2 7.38 -5.63 1.42
C PHE A 2 7.96 -5.73 2.82
N THR A 3 8.08 -4.57 3.49
CA THR A 3 8.46 -4.49 4.90
C THR A 3 7.20 -4.26 5.72
N LYS A 4 6.99 -5.07 6.75
CA LYS A 4 5.82 -4.93 7.62
C LYS A 4 5.99 -3.76 8.59
N ILE A 5 4.92 -3.00 8.77
CA ILE A 5 4.81 -2.00 9.83
C ILE A 5 3.58 -2.32 10.67
N LYS A 6 3.64 -2.03 11.97
CA LYS A 6 2.61 -2.45 12.92
C LYS A 6 1.74 -1.31 13.43
N ASN A 7 2.24 -0.08 13.37
CA ASN A 7 1.56 1.06 13.96
C ASN A 7 1.95 2.34 13.24
N ILE A 8 1.32 3.45 13.64
CA ILE A 8 1.54 4.76 13.03
C ILE A 8 2.99 5.22 13.20
N GLU A 9 3.61 4.95 14.36
CA GLU A 9 5.00 5.35 14.60
C GLU A 9 5.96 4.66 13.63
N GLU A 10 5.79 3.34 13.45
CA GLU A 10 6.63 2.58 12.52
C GLU A 10 6.43 3.05 11.09
N LEU A 11 5.19 3.34 10.71
CA LEU A 11 4.90 3.89 9.39
C LEU A 11 5.61 5.23 9.17
N ASN A 12 5.48 6.14 10.13
CA ASN A 12 6.10 7.47 10.02
C ASN A 12 7.62 7.38 9.92
N LEU A 13 8.23 6.48 10.66
CA LEU A 13 9.68 6.23 10.58
C LEU A 13 10.08 5.70 9.20
N ALA A 14 9.33 4.75 8.69
CA ALA A 14 9.61 4.17 7.38
C ALA A 14 9.51 5.22 6.27
N ILE A 15 8.48 6.08 6.33
CA ILE A 15 8.33 7.17 5.37
C ILE A 15 9.49 8.16 5.49
N ALA A 16 9.84 8.56 6.72
CA ALA A 16 10.92 9.52 6.97
C ALA A 16 12.27 9.02 6.46
N ASN A 17 12.51 7.71 6.55
CA ASN A 17 13.78 7.10 6.17
C ASN A 17 13.84 6.70 4.70
N SER A 18 12.74 6.83 3.96
CA SER A 18 12.72 6.43 2.55
C SER A 18 13.27 7.53 1.65
N SER A 19 14.13 7.16 0.72
CA SER A 19 14.60 8.05 -0.34
C SER A 19 13.76 7.90 -1.62
N LYS A 20 12.79 7.00 -1.61
CA LYS A 20 11.90 6.69 -2.73
C LYS A 20 10.46 7.04 -2.36
N PRO A 21 9.58 7.14 -3.36
CA PRO A 21 8.14 7.11 -3.08
C PRO A 21 7.77 5.86 -2.28
N VAL A 22 6.71 5.94 -1.49
CA VAL A 22 6.28 4.85 -0.60
C VAL A 22 4.90 4.37 -0.99
N MET A 23 4.71 3.04 -0.99
CA MET A 23 3.39 2.43 -1.09
C MET A 23 3.14 1.59 0.16
N LEU A 24 2.01 1.85 0.83
CA LEU A 24 1.54 1.06 1.97
C LEU A 24 0.37 0.19 1.53
N ASP A 25 0.48 -1.11 1.75
CA ASP A 25 -0.54 -2.10 1.43
C ASP A 25 -1.22 -2.57 2.72
N PHE A 26 -2.50 -2.24 2.89
CA PHE A 26 -3.32 -2.80 3.95
C PHE A 26 -3.79 -4.19 3.54
N TRP A 27 -3.41 -5.19 4.31
CA TRP A 27 -3.60 -6.60 3.96
C TRP A 27 -4.14 -7.38 5.16
N ALA A 28 -4.91 -8.44 4.88
CA ALA A 28 -5.33 -9.38 5.91
C ALA A 28 -5.38 -10.79 5.33
N SER A 29 -5.15 -11.78 6.19
CA SER A 29 -5.11 -13.19 5.77
C SER A 29 -6.46 -13.69 5.26
N TRP A 30 -7.56 -13.10 5.74
CA TRP A 30 -8.93 -13.48 5.35
C TRP A 30 -9.46 -12.67 4.16
N CYS A 31 -8.65 -11.83 3.57
CA CYS A 31 -9.05 -10.90 2.50
C CYS A 31 -8.77 -11.51 1.13
N VAL A 32 -9.81 -11.94 0.43
CA VAL A 32 -9.68 -12.54 -0.91
C VAL A 32 -9.08 -11.55 -1.91
N ALA A 33 -9.58 -10.32 -1.92
CA ALA A 33 -9.07 -9.29 -2.84
C ALA A 33 -7.61 -8.94 -2.59
N CYS A 34 -7.14 -9.02 -1.33
CA CYS A 34 -5.72 -8.83 -1.01
C CYS A 34 -4.86 -9.91 -1.67
N LYS A 35 -5.34 -11.14 -1.64
CA LYS A 35 -4.64 -12.28 -2.27
C LYS A 35 -4.63 -12.16 -3.78
N GLU A 36 -5.71 -11.67 -4.37
CA GLU A 36 -5.76 -11.42 -5.81
C GLU A 36 -4.77 -10.34 -6.23
N LEU A 37 -4.61 -9.27 -5.44
CA LEU A 37 -3.56 -8.29 -5.69
C LEU A 37 -2.18 -8.95 -5.70
N GLU A 38 -1.89 -9.78 -4.69
CA GLU A 38 -0.60 -10.45 -4.59
C GLU A 38 -0.35 -11.43 -5.72
N GLU A 39 -1.37 -12.22 -6.10
CA GLU A 39 -1.20 -13.31 -7.05
C GLU A 39 -1.31 -12.87 -8.50
N ILE A 40 -2.00 -11.79 -8.77
CA ILE A 40 -2.24 -11.31 -10.13
C ILE A 40 -1.50 -10.00 -10.39
N THR A 41 -1.89 -8.93 -9.70
CA THR A 41 -1.40 -7.58 -10.00
C THR A 41 0.08 -7.43 -9.66
N PHE A 42 0.48 -7.85 -8.46
CA PHE A 42 1.87 -7.70 -8.00
C PHE A 42 2.83 -8.72 -8.63
N LYS A 43 2.33 -9.65 -9.42
CA LYS A 43 3.17 -10.59 -10.20
C LYS A 43 3.28 -10.20 -11.67
N ASP A 44 2.54 -9.19 -12.10
CA ASP A 44 2.67 -8.66 -13.45
C ASP A 44 4.02 -7.99 -13.63
N GLU A 45 4.69 -8.28 -14.74
CA GLU A 45 6.06 -7.79 -14.99
C GLU A 45 6.16 -6.26 -14.99
N ALA A 46 5.20 -5.59 -15.62
CA ALA A 46 5.19 -4.13 -15.68
C ALA A 46 4.94 -3.52 -14.31
N VAL A 47 4.07 -4.14 -13.50
CA VAL A 47 3.80 -3.71 -12.12
C VAL A 47 5.06 -3.90 -11.27
N ILE A 48 5.71 -5.05 -11.37
CA ILE A 48 6.95 -5.32 -10.63
C ILE A 48 8.00 -4.27 -10.97
N ALA A 49 8.19 -3.98 -12.26
CA ALA A 49 9.16 -2.98 -12.70
C ALA A 49 8.85 -1.60 -12.11
N LYS A 50 7.57 -1.20 -12.12
CA LYS A 50 7.15 0.09 -11.56
C LYS A 50 7.40 0.15 -10.06
N LEU A 51 7.06 -0.91 -9.34
CA LEU A 51 7.17 -0.95 -7.87
C LEU A 51 8.62 -1.04 -7.38
N GLN A 52 9.57 -1.39 -8.22
CA GLN A 52 10.99 -1.35 -7.85
C GLN A 52 11.47 0.05 -7.51
N GLY A 53 10.80 1.06 -8.03
CA GLY A 53 11.09 2.46 -7.70
C GLY A 53 10.45 2.93 -6.40
N PHE A 54 9.79 2.05 -5.64
CA PHE A 54 9.08 2.38 -4.40
C PHE A 54 9.66 1.66 -3.20
N THR A 55 9.53 2.28 -2.04
CA THR A 55 9.63 1.58 -0.75
C THR A 55 8.27 0.95 -0.50
N LEU A 56 8.24 -0.37 -0.33
CA LEU A 56 6.99 -1.12 -0.20
C LEU A 56 6.77 -1.52 1.26
N LEU A 57 5.66 -1.08 1.82
CA LEU A 57 5.27 -1.36 3.20
C LEU A 57 3.96 -2.13 3.24
N LYS A 58 3.81 -2.99 4.24
CA LYS A 58 2.59 -3.77 4.45
C LYS A 58 2.11 -3.60 5.88
N ALA A 59 0.83 -3.28 6.03
CA ALA A 59 0.15 -3.29 7.31
C ALA A 59 -0.77 -4.50 7.35
N ASP A 60 -0.38 -5.53 8.12
CA ASP A 60 -1.20 -6.73 8.31
C ASP A 60 -2.24 -6.45 9.37
N VAL A 61 -3.48 -6.25 8.94
CA VAL A 61 -4.59 -5.91 9.84
C VAL A 61 -5.47 -7.13 10.17
N THR A 62 -4.93 -8.34 9.99
CA THR A 62 -5.67 -9.58 10.23
C THR A 62 -6.31 -9.63 11.62
N ALA A 63 -5.57 -9.24 12.64
CA ALA A 63 -6.04 -9.26 14.03
C ALA A 63 -7.03 -8.13 14.35
N ASN A 64 -7.04 -7.07 13.54
CA ASN A 64 -7.89 -5.89 13.74
C ASN A 64 -7.79 -5.35 15.18
N ASN A 65 -6.55 -5.29 15.69
CA ASN A 65 -6.28 -4.75 17.02
C ASN A 65 -6.35 -3.22 17.02
N GLU A 66 -6.08 -2.58 18.16
CA GLU A 66 -6.20 -1.12 18.27
C GLU A 66 -5.27 -0.38 17.31
N ASP A 67 -4.03 -0.86 17.14
CA ASP A 67 -3.10 -0.26 16.19
C ASP A 67 -3.57 -0.42 14.75
N ASP A 68 -4.10 -1.59 14.39
CA ASP A 68 -4.66 -1.85 13.07
C ASP A 68 -5.83 -0.91 12.77
N LYS A 69 -6.73 -0.74 13.74
CA LYS A 69 -7.88 0.15 13.60
C LYS A 69 -7.45 1.60 13.46
N ALA A 70 -6.45 2.03 14.24
CA ALA A 70 -5.94 3.40 14.17
C ALA A 70 -5.34 3.71 12.80
N LEU A 71 -4.55 2.78 12.24
CA LEU A 71 -3.97 2.94 10.90
C LEU A 71 -5.05 3.04 9.84
N GLN A 72 -6.02 2.14 9.86
CA GLN A 72 -7.11 2.12 8.89
C GLN A 72 -7.94 3.40 8.96
N LYS A 73 -8.25 3.86 10.16
CA LYS A 73 -9.02 5.08 10.38
C LYS A 73 -8.28 6.30 9.87
N LEU A 74 -6.98 6.38 10.11
CA LEU A 74 -6.15 7.52 9.70
C LEU A 74 -6.20 7.72 8.19
N TYR A 75 -6.22 6.64 7.41
CA TYR A 75 -6.23 6.72 5.94
C TYR A 75 -7.58 6.43 5.32
N GLY A 76 -8.64 6.35 6.13
CA GLY A 76 -9.98 6.14 5.63
C GLY A 76 -10.20 4.78 4.98
N ILE A 77 -9.50 3.75 5.45
CA ILE A 77 -9.65 2.38 4.97
C ILE A 77 -10.66 1.67 5.86
N VAL A 78 -11.83 1.36 5.31
CA VAL A 78 -12.88 0.64 6.05
C VAL A 78 -12.50 -0.82 6.22
N GLY A 79 -11.83 -1.39 5.22
CA GLY A 79 -11.31 -2.75 5.26
C GLY A 79 -10.30 -2.96 4.14
N PRO A 80 -9.41 -3.98 4.28
CA PRO A 80 -8.43 -4.26 3.24
C PRO A 80 -9.10 -4.81 1.97
N PRO A 81 -8.45 -4.69 0.79
CA PRO A 81 -7.18 -4.04 0.61
C PRO A 81 -7.32 -2.53 0.42
N GLY A 82 -6.27 -1.83 0.83
CA GLY A 82 -6.13 -0.41 0.57
C GLY A 82 -4.68 -0.11 0.26
N LEU A 83 -4.42 0.72 -0.74
CA LEU A 83 -3.08 1.13 -1.12
C LEU A 83 -2.97 2.64 -0.96
N ILE A 84 -2.03 3.07 -0.14
CA ILE A 84 -1.78 4.49 0.13
C ILE A 84 -0.38 4.82 -0.36
N PHE A 85 -0.22 5.99 -0.97
CA PHE A 85 1.04 6.39 -1.59
C PHE A 85 1.55 7.72 -1.04
N TRP A 86 2.88 7.82 -0.95
CA TRP A 86 3.58 9.08 -0.64
C TRP A 86 4.62 9.32 -1.71
N ASP A 87 4.82 10.59 -2.08
CA ASP A 87 5.88 10.93 -3.03
C ASP A 87 7.25 10.96 -2.32
N LYS A 88 8.31 11.20 -3.09
CA LYS A 88 9.66 11.24 -2.55
C LYS A 88 9.88 12.40 -1.57
N ASP A 89 9.00 13.41 -1.58
CA ASP A 89 9.01 14.52 -0.63
C ASP A 89 8.17 14.21 0.61
N LYS A 90 7.74 12.95 0.76
CA LYS A 90 7.02 12.42 1.91
C LYS A 90 5.62 12.98 2.07
N LYS A 91 5.05 13.46 0.97
CA LYS A 91 3.66 13.94 0.95
C LYS A 91 2.74 12.85 0.43
N GLU A 92 1.64 12.66 1.13
CA GLU A 92 0.63 11.69 0.68
C GLU A 92 0.02 12.11 -0.64
N VAL A 93 -0.01 11.18 -1.60
CA VAL A 93 -0.60 11.39 -2.93
C VAL A 93 -1.99 10.77 -2.92
N THR A 94 -2.98 11.54 -2.48
CA THR A 94 -4.35 11.06 -2.29
C THR A 94 -5.01 10.62 -3.58
N SER A 95 -4.62 11.22 -4.72
CA SER A 95 -5.16 10.84 -6.03
C SER A 95 -4.74 9.43 -6.47
N SER A 96 -3.73 8.84 -5.83
CA SER A 96 -3.28 7.47 -6.10
C SER A 96 -3.91 6.44 -5.19
N LYS A 97 -4.70 6.84 -4.20
CA LYS A 97 -5.31 5.90 -3.24
C LYS A 97 -6.17 4.88 -3.98
N ILE A 98 -5.93 3.61 -3.68
CA ILE A 98 -6.66 2.50 -4.27
C ILE A 98 -7.36 1.74 -3.16
N VAL A 99 -8.66 1.47 -3.34
CA VAL A 99 -9.45 0.66 -2.42
C VAL A 99 -10.00 -0.52 -3.20
N GLY A 100 -9.80 -1.73 -2.68
CA GLY A 100 -10.22 -2.94 -3.35
C GLY A 100 -9.23 -3.42 -4.39
N TYR A 101 -9.60 -4.47 -5.10
CA TYR A 101 -8.76 -5.05 -6.14
C TYR A 101 -8.71 -4.16 -7.39
N LYS A 102 -7.53 -4.06 -7.98
CA LYS A 102 -7.32 -3.48 -9.32
C LYS A 102 -6.46 -4.44 -10.12
N ASN A 103 -6.84 -4.69 -11.37
CA ASN A 103 -6.01 -5.49 -12.26
C ASN A 103 -4.73 -4.73 -12.63
N PRO A 104 -3.73 -5.40 -13.26
CA PRO A 104 -2.47 -4.74 -13.58
C PRO A 104 -2.61 -3.48 -14.42
N THR A 105 -3.47 -3.48 -15.44
CA THR A 105 -3.68 -2.34 -16.31
C THR A 105 -4.22 -1.14 -15.55
N ASP A 106 -5.26 -1.34 -14.77
CA ASP A 106 -5.91 -0.26 -14.00
C ASP A 106 -4.99 0.25 -12.90
N PHE A 107 -4.26 -0.66 -12.23
CA PHE A 107 -3.27 -0.29 -11.24
C PHE A 107 -2.20 0.64 -11.84
N LEU A 108 -1.63 0.24 -12.98
CA LEU A 108 -0.59 1.03 -13.65
C LEU A 108 -1.11 2.37 -14.14
N GLN A 109 -2.35 2.45 -14.62
CA GLN A 109 -2.92 3.73 -15.02
C GLN A 109 -2.94 4.72 -13.86
N ILE A 110 -3.37 4.25 -12.69
CA ILE A 110 -3.45 5.11 -11.50
C ILE A 110 -2.06 5.54 -11.05
N VAL A 111 -1.13 4.58 -10.94
CA VAL A 111 0.21 4.87 -10.44
C VAL A 111 1.01 5.72 -11.41
N ASN A 112 0.97 5.40 -12.71
CA ASN A 112 1.71 6.16 -13.73
C ASN A 112 1.20 7.58 -13.89
N LYS A 113 -0.07 7.82 -13.63
CA LYS A 113 -0.64 9.16 -13.71
C LYS A 113 -0.07 10.10 -12.64
N ASN A 114 0.38 9.54 -11.52
CA ASN A 114 0.84 10.30 -10.35
C ASN A 114 2.33 10.16 -10.09
N PHE A 115 2.97 9.20 -10.70
CA PHE A 115 4.38 8.88 -10.52
C PHE A 115 5.03 8.57 -11.87
#